data_2434db1e31581e6288527fb6ce8ff17c
#
_entry.id   2434db1e31581e6288527fb6ce8ff17c
#
_cell.length_a   1.000
_cell.length_b   1.000
_cell.length_c   1.000
_cell.angle_alpha   90.00
_cell.angle_beta   90.00
_cell.angle_gamma   90.00
#
_symmetry.space_group_name_H-M   'P 1'
#
loop_
_entity.id
_entity.type
_entity.pdbx_description
1 polymer ?
#
loop_
_entity_poly.entity_id
_entity_poly.type
_entity_poly.pdbx_seq_one_letter_code
_entity_poly.pdbx_strand_id
1 'polypeptide(L)'
;VEVARRDTLTKETVSRDNIVEYVSNLMEEIQKNIFRKAVEFRDSNTWRADTWEEFTDIIENRGGFVLAHWDGTPETEEKIKDLTKATIRALPFNNPDEEGKCILSGKPSERRVLFARAY
;
A
#
# COMPACT_ATOMS: atom_id res chain seq x y z
N VAL A 1 14.77 4.46 36.00
CA VAL A 1 15.33 4.78 34.66
C VAL A 1 14.25 5.43 33.81
N GLU A 2 14.57 6.49 33.10
CA GLU A 2 13.65 7.10 32.13
C GLU A 2 13.80 6.39 30.76
N VAL A 3 12.65 6.00 30.18
CA VAL A 3 12.56 5.39 28.86
C VAL A 3 11.78 6.31 27.94
N ALA A 4 12.37 6.70 26.80
CA ALA A 4 11.74 7.50 25.77
C ALA A 4 11.46 6.67 24.52
N ARG A 5 10.22 6.70 24.04
CA ARG A 5 9.78 5.99 22.82
C ARG A 5 9.79 6.95 21.64
N ARG A 6 10.38 6.53 20.52
CA ARG A 6 10.38 7.30 19.27
C ARG A 6 9.13 7.10 18.43
N ASP A 7 8.47 5.96 18.56
CA ASP A 7 7.28 5.61 17.77
C ASP A 7 6.02 6.36 18.24
N THR A 8 5.92 6.66 19.54
CA THR A 8 4.80 7.39 20.16
C THR A 8 5.17 8.77 20.69
N LEU A 9 6.48 9.10 20.76
CA LEU A 9 7.02 10.32 21.33
C LEU A 9 6.69 10.51 22.82
N THR A 10 6.58 9.38 23.54
CA THR A 10 6.27 9.37 24.97
C THR A 10 7.50 9.04 25.80
N LYS A 11 7.46 9.42 27.08
CA LYS A 11 8.46 9.09 28.08
C LYS A 11 7.81 8.53 29.33
N GLU A 12 8.46 7.59 29.97
CA GLU A 12 8.04 7.03 31.25
C GLU A 12 9.21 6.61 32.12
N THR A 13 8.97 6.51 33.43
CA THR A 13 9.96 6.04 34.40
C THR A 13 9.69 4.60 34.73
N VAL A 14 10.72 3.76 34.61
CA VAL A 14 10.67 2.33 34.84
C VAL A 14 11.65 1.94 35.93
N SER A 15 11.26 0.99 36.82
CA SER A 15 12.15 0.42 37.83
C SER A 15 13.31 -0.31 37.18
N ARG A 16 14.51 -0.17 37.76
CA ARG A 16 15.70 -0.91 37.30
C ARG A 16 15.55 -2.40 37.37
N ASP A 17 14.82 -2.90 38.36
CA ASP A 17 14.64 -4.35 38.59
C ASP A 17 13.85 -5.02 37.46
N ASN A 18 12.98 -4.26 36.79
CA ASN A 18 12.11 -4.76 35.72
C ASN A 18 12.56 -4.31 34.32
N ILE A 19 13.70 -3.60 34.21
CA ILE A 19 14.06 -2.93 32.94
C ILE A 19 14.29 -3.91 31.79
N VAL A 20 14.83 -5.10 32.04
CA VAL A 20 15.11 -6.09 30.98
C VAL A 20 13.82 -6.61 30.37
N GLU A 21 12.88 -7.04 31.24
CA GLU A 21 11.57 -7.51 30.78
C GLU A 21 10.78 -6.40 30.10
N TYR A 22 10.78 -5.22 30.69
CA TYR A 22 10.15 -4.03 30.11
C TYR A 22 10.67 -3.72 28.71
N VAL A 23 11.98 -3.67 28.53
CA VAL A 23 12.59 -3.37 27.21
C VAL A 23 12.29 -4.46 26.19
N SER A 24 12.34 -5.73 26.58
CA SER A 24 12.00 -6.85 25.68
C SER A 24 10.58 -6.75 25.16
N ASN A 25 9.61 -6.51 26.03
CA ASN A 25 8.21 -6.31 25.67
C ASN A 25 8.01 -5.06 24.84
N LEU A 26 8.71 -3.97 25.17
CA LEU A 26 8.66 -2.71 24.45
C LEU A 26 9.15 -2.86 23.00
N MET A 27 10.21 -3.62 22.77
CA MET A 27 10.73 -3.86 21.42
C MET A 27 9.70 -4.57 20.53
N GLU A 28 9.00 -5.56 21.05
CA GLU A 28 7.90 -6.23 20.33
C GLU A 28 6.74 -5.28 20.07
N GLU A 29 6.37 -4.47 21.03
CA GLU A 29 5.30 -3.49 20.91
C GLU A 29 5.62 -2.41 19.86
N ILE A 30 6.85 -1.89 19.86
CA ILE A 30 7.33 -0.94 18.86
C ILE A 30 7.25 -1.56 17.44
N GLN A 31 7.70 -2.80 17.28
CA GLN A 31 7.64 -3.51 16.01
C GLN A 31 6.19 -3.63 15.50
N LYS A 32 5.27 -4.05 16.36
CA LYS A 32 3.84 -4.15 16.05
C LYS A 32 3.24 -2.79 15.71
N ASN A 33 3.61 -1.74 16.44
CA ASN A 33 3.10 -0.39 16.21
C ASN A 33 3.58 0.20 14.88
N ILE A 34 4.86 0.02 14.53
CA ILE A 34 5.42 0.45 13.25
C ILE A 34 4.74 -0.29 12.10
N PHE A 35 4.58 -1.61 12.23
CA PHE A 35 3.88 -2.43 11.24
C PHE A 35 2.43 -1.97 11.04
N ARG A 36 1.69 -1.77 12.15
CA ARG A 36 0.30 -1.30 12.10
C ARG A 36 0.19 0.05 11.40
N LYS A 37 1.05 1.02 11.71
CA LYS A 37 1.08 2.32 11.05
C LYS A 37 1.36 2.20 9.55
N ALA A 38 2.28 1.33 9.15
CA ALA A 38 2.59 1.08 7.75
C ALA A 38 1.40 0.47 7.00
N VAL A 39 0.69 -0.48 7.61
CA VAL A 39 -0.53 -1.08 7.05
C VAL A 39 -1.64 -0.05 6.91
N GLU A 40 -1.91 0.73 7.96
CA GLU A 40 -2.91 1.79 7.93
C GLU A 40 -2.61 2.84 6.86
N PHE A 41 -1.34 3.24 6.72
CA PHE A 41 -0.91 4.17 5.68
C PHE A 41 -1.13 3.59 4.28
N ARG A 42 -0.73 2.33 4.04
CA ARG A 42 -0.96 1.64 2.77
C ARG A 42 -2.45 1.60 2.44
N ASP A 43 -3.28 1.16 3.38
CA ASP A 43 -4.70 0.95 3.15
C ASP A 43 -5.44 2.28 2.92
N SER A 44 -5.05 3.34 3.64
CA SER A 44 -5.58 4.70 3.44
C SER A 44 -5.18 5.33 2.10
N ASN A 45 -4.11 4.83 1.48
CA ASN A 45 -3.61 5.33 0.20
C ASN A 45 -3.75 4.30 -0.94
N THR A 46 -4.64 3.32 -0.78
CA THR A 46 -4.96 2.33 -1.81
C THR A 46 -6.40 2.50 -2.26
N TRP A 47 -6.59 2.77 -3.54
CA TRP A 47 -7.88 3.03 -4.17
C TRP A 47 -8.25 1.92 -5.15
N ARG A 48 -9.53 1.84 -5.50
CA ARG A 48 -10.00 0.96 -6.58
C ARG A 48 -10.50 1.84 -7.73
N ALA A 49 -10.22 1.42 -8.95
CA ALA A 49 -10.73 2.08 -10.15
C ALA A 49 -11.34 1.04 -11.10
N ASP A 50 -12.54 1.32 -11.58
CA ASP A 50 -13.27 0.49 -12.53
C ASP A 50 -13.36 1.14 -13.91
N THR A 51 -13.15 2.46 -14.00
CA THR A 51 -13.13 3.22 -15.24
C THR A 51 -11.79 3.92 -15.46
N TRP A 52 -11.50 4.25 -16.72
CA TRP A 52 -10.28 4.99 -17.07
C TRP A 52 -10.23 6.38 -16.44
N GLU A 53 -11.37 7.04 -16.36
CA GLU A 53 -11.52 8.36 -15.75
C GLU A 53 -11.20 8.33 -14.25
N GLU A 54 -11.74 7.33 -13.52
CA GLU A 54 -11.42 7.14 -12.12
C GLU A 54 -9.93 6.84 -11.90
N PHE A 55 -9.35 5.98 -12.74
CA PHE A 55 -7.94 5.62 -12.66
C PHE A 55 -7.04 6.86 -12.85
N THR A 56 -7.29 7.66 -13.88
CA THR A 56 -6.51 8.86 -14.16
C THR A 56 -6.69 9.92 -13.07
N ASP A 57 -7.90 10.14 -12.57
CA ASP A 57 -8.15 11.06 -11.46
C ASP A 57 -7.35 10.68 -10.19
N ILE A 58 -7.35 9.40 -9.84
CA ILE A 58 -6.59 8.94 -8.67
C ILE A 58 -5.08 9.14 -8.89
N ILE A 59 -4.56 8.74 -10.04
CA ILE A 59 -3.12 8.85 -10.34
C ILE A 59 -2.65 10.31 -10.37
N GLU A 60 -3.46 11.22 -10.90
CA GLU A 60 -3.09 12.63 -11.07
C GLU A 60 -3.34 13.47 -9.82
N ASN A 61 -4.49 13.27 -9.16
CA ASN A 61 -4.97 14.18 -8.11
C ASN A 61 -4.85 13.63 -6.69
N ARG A 62 -4.94 12.32 -6.49
CA ARG A 62 -4.88 11.71 -5.14
C ARG A 62 -3.53 11.09 -4.84
N GLY A 63 -2.91 10.43 -5.82
CA GLY A 63 -1.68 9.65 -5.61
C GLY A 63 -1.92 8.36 -4.84
N GLY A 64 -0.83 7.68 -4.47
CA GLY A 64 -0.87 6.40 -3.78
C GLY A 64 -0.94 5.22 -4.76
N PHE A 65 -1.67 4.17 -4.35
CA PHE A 65 -1.82 2.94 -5.09
C PHE A 65 -3.22 2.79 -5.67
N VAL A 66 -3.32 2.20 -6.86
CA VAL A 66 -4.60 1.93 -7.52
C VAL A 66 -4.72 0.46 -7.87
N LEU A 67 -5.76 -0.20 -7.39
CA LEU A 67 -6.16 -1.54 -7.80
C LEU A 67 -7.08 -1.43 -9.02
N ALA A 68 -6.62 -1.90 -10.16
CA ALA A 68 -7.38 -1.87 -11.41
C ALA A 68 -7.14 -3.14 -12.24
N HIS A 69 -8.10 -3.48 -13.09
CA HIS A 69 -7.98 -4.62 -13.99
C HIS A 69 -7.00 -4.36 -15.13
N TRP A 70 -6.21 -5.37 -15.44
CA TRP A 70 -5.23 -5.37 -16.52
C TRP A 70 -5.38 -6.65 -17.35
N ASP A 71 -5.22 -6.56 -18.66
CA ASP A 71 -5.41 -7.67 -19.60
C ASP A 71 -4.21 -8.64 -19.71
N GLY A 72 -3.18 -8.43 -18.91
CA GLY A 72 -2.00 -9.27 -18.88
C GLY A 72 -1.00 -9.01 -20.03
N THR A 73 -1.21 -8.00 -20.85
CA THR A 73 -0.33 -7.73 -22.01
C THR A 73 0.65 -6.59 -21.73
N PRO A 74 1.94 -6.75 -22.13
CA PRO A 74 2.95 -5.70 -22.00
C PRO A 74 2.61 -4.43 -22.78
N GLU A 75 1.95 -4.55 -23.92
CA GLU A 75 1.56 -3.44 -24.77
C GLU A 75 0.56 -2.51 -24.07
N THR A 76 -0.36 -3.09 -23.32
CA THR A 76 -1.33 -2.30 -22.52
C THR A 76 -0.65 -1.64 -21.34
N GLU A 77 0.26 -2.33 -20.66
CA GLU A 77 1.05 -1.75 -19.56
C GLU A 77 1.88 -0.54 -20.04
N GLU A 78 2.57 -0.67 -21.18
CA GLU A 78 3.36 0.41 -21.74
C GLU A 78 2.51 1.64 -22.09
N LYS A 79 1.34 1.44 -22.70
CA LYS A 79 0.40 2.52 -23.00
C LYS A 79 -0.10 3.22 -21.72
N ILE A 80 -0.44 2.48 -20.67
CA ILE A 80 -0.84 3.06 -19.39
C ILE A 80 0.29 3.93 -18.82
N LYS A 81 1.52 3.41 -18.86
CA LYS A 81 2.71 4.15 -18.42
C LYS A 81 2.94 5.43 -19.22
N ASP A 82 2.81 5.37 -20.53
CA ASP A 82 3.00 6.55 -21.40
C ASP A 82 1.96 7.64 -21.12
N LEU A 83 0.72 7.23 -20.93
CA LEU A 83 -0.41 8.16 -20.70
C LEU A 83 -0.43 8.76 -19.30
N THR A 84 -0.04 7.99 -18.27
CA THR A 84 -0.27 8.38 -16.87
C THR A 84 0.98 8.39 -16.01
N LYS A 85 2.10 7.86 -16.49
CA LYS A 85 3.31 7.55 -15.71
C LYS A 85 3.10 6.49 -14.61
N ALA A 86 1.95 5.83 -14.60
CA ALA A 86 1.68 4.72 -13.70
C ALA A 86 2.29 3.41 -14.24
N THR A 87 2.84 2.62 -13.34
CA THR A 87 3.38 1.28 -13.64
C THR A 87 2.77 0.26 -12.69
N ILE A 88 2.74 -1.01 -13.12
CA ILE A 88 2.35 -2.12 -12.25
C ILE A 88 3.44 -2.31 -11.20
N ARG A 89 3.05 -2.33 -9.92
CA ARG A 89 3.95 -2.48 -8.78
C ARG A 89 3.93 -3.87 -8.20
N ALA A 90 2.78 -4.50 -8.19
CA ALA A 90 2.61 -5.83 -7.63
C ALA A 90 1.37 -6.54 -8.19
N LEU A 91 1.45 -7.85 -8.18
CA LEU A 91 0.32 -8.76 -8.24
C LEU A 91 0.10 -9.25 -6.80
N PRO A 92 -0.91 -8.74 -6.07
CA PRO A 92 -1.09 -9.09 -4.67
C PRO A 92 -1.26 -10.60 -4.46
N PHE A 93 -0.60 -11.18 -3.46
CA PHE A 93 -0.73 -12.62 -3.16
C PHE A 93 -2.16 -13.01 -2.76
N ASN A 94 -2.79 -12.19 -1.93
CA ASN A 94 -4.19 -12.37 -1.52
C ASN A 94 -5.13 -11.64 -2.48
N ASN A 95 -5.00 -11.90 -3.76
CA ASN A 95 -5.79 -11.26 -4.81
C ASN A 95 -6.89 -12.23 -5.24
N PRO A 96 -8.14 -12.03 -4.79
CA PRO A 96 -9.24 -12.91 -5.18
C PRO A 96 -9.49 -12.82 -6.67
N ASP A 97 -9.96 -13.91 -7.24
CA ASP A 97 -10.47 -13.92 -8.60
C ASP A 97 -11.66 -12.96 -8.68
N GLU A 98 -11.57 -11.97 -9.52
CA GLU A 98 -12.60 -10.96 -9.74
C GLU A 98 -12.68 -10.71 -11.25
N GLU A 99 -13.73 -11.20 -11.87
CA GLU A 99 -13.95 -10.95 -13.29
C GLU A 99 -14.22 -9.46 -13.54
N GLY A 100 -13.53 -8.92 -14.51
CA GLY A 100 -13.67 -7.53 -14.89
C GLY A 100 -13.10 -7.26 -16.27
N LYS A 101 -12.93 -5.99 -16.59
CA LYS A 101 -12.36 -5.54 -17.85
C LYS A 101 -11.13 -4.68 -17.61
N CYS A 102 -10.11 -4.88 -18.42
CA CYS A 102 -8.92 -4.05 -18.40
C CYS A 102 -9.28 -2.57 -18.46
N ILE A 103 -8.66 -1.81 -17.56
CA ILE A 103 -8.94 -0.38 -17.36
C ILE A 103 -8.71 0.47 -18.63
N LEU A 104 -7.83 0.04 -19.53
CA LEU A 104 -7.53 0.74 -20.77
C LEU A 104 -8.10 0.03 -22.01
N SER A 105 -7.82 -1.27 -22.17
CA SER A 105 -8.17 -2.02 -23.39
C SER A 105 -9.62 -2.54 -23.41
N GLY A 106 -10.27 -2.63 -22.25
CA GLY A 106 -11.60 -3.21 -22.11
C GLY A 106 -11.67 -4.73 -22.30
N LYS A 107 -10.52 -5.40 -22.51
CA LYS A 107 -10.44 -6.86 -22.60
C LYS A 107 -10.71 -7.53 -21.26
N PRO A 108 -11.19 -8.79 -21.26
CA PRO A 108 -11.42 -9.54 -20.01
C PRO A 108 -10.18 -9.59 -19.13
N SER A 109 -10.38 -9.51 -17.83
CA SER A 109 -9.37 -9.64 -16.80
C SER A 109 -9.93 -10.40 -15.61
N GLU A 110 -9.16 -11.33 -15.07
CA GLU A 110 -9.58 -12.19 -13.97
C GLU A 110 -9.20 -11.63 -12.59
N ARG A 111 -8.30 -10.66 -12.55
CA ARG A 111 -7.76 -10.08 -11.30
C ARG A 111 -7.37 -8.64 -11.46
N ARG A 112 -7.38 -7.93 -10.35
CA ARG A 112 -6.81 -6.58 -10.28
C ARG A 112 -5.32 -6.66 -10.02
N VAL A 113 -4.59 -5.69 -10.52
CA VAL A 113 -3.17 -5.47 -10.22
C VAL A 113 -3.00 -4.11 -9.55
N LEU A 114 -1.87 -3.94 -8.86
CA LEU A 114 -1.58 -2.72 -8.14
C LEU A 114 -0.73 -1.79 -9.00
N PHE A 115 -1.27 -0.63 -9.31
CA PHE A 115 -0.58 0.44 -10.02
C PHE A 115 -0.12 1.54 -9.05
N ALA A 116 0.96 2.21 -9.38
CA ALA A 116 1.35 3.48 -8.79
C ALA A 116 2.12 4.32 -9.79
N ARG A 117 2.07 5.65 -9.61
CA ARG A 117 2.83 6.57 -10.44
C ARG A 117 4.33 6.41 -10.15
N ALA A 118 5.13 6.35 -11.20
CA ALA A 118 6.58 6.49 -11.12
C ALA A 118 6.95 7.96 -10.95
N TYR A 119 7.96 8.21 -10.13
CA TYR A 119 8.52 9.55 -9.95
C TYR A 119 9.28 10.02 -11.16
#